data_ffa4b714586ba76142bbb25cac80320a
#
_entry.id   ffa4b714586ba76142bbb25cac80320a
#
_cell.length_a   1.000
_cell.length_b   1.000
_cell.length_c   1.000
_cell.angle_alpha   90.00
_cell.angle_beta   90.00
_cell.angle_gamma   90.00
#
_symmetry.space_group_name_H-M   'P 1'
#
loop_
_entity.id
_entity.type
_entity.pdbx_description
1 polymer ?
#
loop_
_entity_poly.entity_id
_entity_poly.type
_entity_poly.pdbx_seq_one_letter_code
_entity_poly.pdbx_strand_id
1 'polypeptide(L)'
;PADQGSVTLNGQDITKIEQYKITRLGMGRTFQNIRLFKGLTVEENVMCAFDPQSRYSILGGLVPTPRRRAEEKRGHELCRKYLEIVGMADFLNERPENLSYGMQRRIEIARALMCEPKVLLLDEPAAGLNPTEVSELTELIQRISKEIGFGILLIEHRLELVMSISDIIHVQNFGKTIAVGTPAEVQHNPEVIEAYLGKEE
;
A
#
# COMPACT_ATOMS: atom_id res chain seq x y z
N PRO A 1 10.78 9.25 13.28
CA PRO A 1 10.50 10.66 13.56
C PRO A 1 11.19 11.53 12.50
N ALA A 2 10.57 12.63 12.11
CA ALA A 2 11.24 13.62 11.26
C ALA A 2 12.25 14.39 12.13
N ASP A 3 13.42 14.69 11.56
CA ASP A 3 14.44 15.49 12.27
C ASP A 3 14.02 16.95 12.34
N GLN A 4 13.33 17.43 11.31
CA GLN A 4 12.75 18.78 11.23
C GLN A 4 11.41 18.74 10.50
N GLY A 5 10.60 19.76 10.71
CA GLY A 5 9.27 19.87 10.11
C GLY A 5 8.18 19.08 10.84
N SER A 6 7.00 19.00 10.22
CA SER A 6 5.84 18.28 10.74
C SER A 6 5.15 17.49 9.65
N VAL A 7 4.52 16.39 10.05
CA VAL A 7 3.68 15.56 9.17
C VAL A 7 2.27 15.57 9.73
N THR A 8 1.30 15.92 8.89
CA THR A 8 -0.12 15.90 9.25
C THR A 8 -0.89 14.86 8.44
N LEU A 9 -1.79 14.15 9.08
CA LEU A 9 -2.75 13.24 8.45
C LEU A 9 -4.17 13.68 8.82
N ASN A 10 -4.97 14.03 7.83
CA ASN A 10 -6.34 14.54 8.05
C ASN A 10 -6.42 15.69 9.08
N GLY A 11 -5.47 16.63 9.03
CA GLY A 11 -5.41 17.76 9.94
C GLY A 11 -4.83 17.46 11.33
N GLN A 12 -4.49 16.21 11.62
CA GLN A 12 -3.85 15.82 12.87
C GLN A 12 -2.33 15.70 12.68
N ASP A 13 -1.55 16.35 13.54
CA ASP A 13 -0.09 16.20 13.58
C ASP A 13 0.27 14.78 14.06
N ILE A 14 0.98 14.05 13.21
CA ILE A 14 1.44 12.67 13.48
C ILE A 14 2.96 12.56 13.62
N THR A 15 3.69 13.67 13.63
CA THR A 15 5.16 13.73 13.60
C THR A 15 5.82 12.89 14.71
N LYS A 16 5.22 12.88 15.90
CA LYS A 16 5.74 12.17 17.07
C LYS A 16 4.88 10.98 17.51
N ILE A 17 3.89 10.61 16.69
CA ILE A 17 3.00 9.49 17.00
C ILE A 17 3.70 8.16 16.67
N GLU A 18 3.51 7.16 17.52
CA GLU A 18 4.02 5.80 17.33
C GLU A 18 3.36 5.13 16.11
N GLN A 19 4.14 4.36 15.33
CA GLN A 19 3.70 3.80 14.04
C GLN A 19 2.37 3.03 14.11
N TYR A 20 2.16 2.21 15.14
CA TYR A 20 0.91 1.45 15.28
C TYR A 20 -0.31 2.34 15.49
N LYS A 21 -0.15 3.51 16.09
CA LYS A 21 -1.22 4.50 16.23
C LYS A 21 -1.52 5.20 14.91
N ILE A 22 -0.48 5.44 14.09
CA ILE A 22 -0.64 6.05 12.76
C ILE A 22 -1.46 5.13 11.84
N THR A 23 -1.27 3.82 11.91
CA THR A 23 -2.10 2.85 11.18
C THR A 23 -3.58 2.98 11.57
N ARG A 24 -3.87 3.12 12.86
CA ARG A 24 -5.26 3.34 13.35
C ARG A 24 -5.87 4.68 12.93
N LEU A 25 -5.03 5.66 12.61
CA LEU A 25 -5.48 6.95 12.06
C LEU A 25 -5.79 6.87 10.56
N GLY A 26 -5.52 5.73 9.94
CA GLY A 26 -5.84 5.45 8.56
C GLY A 26 -4.67 5.56 7.59
N MET A 27 -3.44 5.26 8.01
CA MET A 27 -2.29 5.17 7.11
C MET A 27 -1.87 3.71 6.96
N GLY A 28 -2.08 3.14 5.77
CA GLY A 28 -1.54 1.84 5.38
C GLY A 28 -0.17 2.00 4.73
N ARG A 29 0.71 0.98 4.86
CA ARG A 29 2.01 0.96 4.18
C ARG A 29 2.36 -0.45 3.73
N THR A 30 2.85 -0.58 2.50
CA THR A 30 3.61 -1.75 2.03
C THR A 30 5.10 -1.53 2.25
N PHE A 31 5.89 -2.58 2.10
CA PHE A 31 7.34 -2.49 2.22
C PHE A 31 7.98 -2.84 0.86
N GLN A 32 9.18 -2.34 0.60
CA GLN A 32 9.96 -2.65 -0.59
C GLN A 32 10.14 -4.18 -0.75
N ASN A 33 10.56 -4.85 0.31
CA ASN A 33 10.63 -6.31 0.35
C ASN A 33 9.31 -6.89 0.84
N ILE A 34 8.75 -7.84 0.09
CA ILE A 34 7.51 -8.54 0.47
C ILE A 34 7.72 -9.26 1.81
N ARG A 35 6.84 -8.98 2.77
CA ARG A 35 6.88 -9.57 4.12
C ARG A 35 5.61 -10.34 4.40
N LEU A 36 5.42 -11.46 3.68
CA LEU A 36 4.35 -12.40 3.97
C LEU A 36 4.81 -13.46 4.97
N PHE A 37 3.90 -13.91 5.80
CA PHE A 37 4.16 -14.99 6.76
C PHE A 37 4.18 -16.33 6.03
N LYS A 38 5.34 -16.95 6.00
CA LYS A 38 5.52 -18.31 5.48
C LYS A 38 4.75 -19.29 6.36
N GLY A 39 4.09 -20.25 5.75
CA GLY A 39 3.31 -21.24 6.49
C GLY A 39 1.86 -20.84 6.81
N LEU A 40 1.51 -19.55 6.65
CA LEU A 40 0.12 -19.10 6.65
C LEU A 40 -0.43 -19.08 5.23
N THR A 41 -1.73 -19.33 5.09
CA THR A 41 -2.43 -19.20 3.80
C THR A 41 -2.54 -17.73 3.37
N VAL A 42 -2.99 -17.48 2.14
CA VAL A 42 -3.29 -16.14 1.62
C VAL A 42 -4.31 -15.44 2.51
N GLU A 43 -5.42 -16.12 2.84
CA GLU A 43 -6.45 -15.56 3.72
C GLU A 43 -5.90 -15.20 5.09
N GLU A 44 -5.16 -16.11 5.72
CA GLU A 44 -4.56 -15.88 7.03
C GLU A 44 -3.55 -14.72 7.03
N ASN A 45 -2.74 -14.59 5.96
CA ASN A 45 -1.82 -13.45 5.80
C ASN A 45 -2.55 -12.11 5.75
N VAL A 46 -3.66 -12.04 5.03
CA VAL A 46 -4.47 -10.82 4.91
C VAL A 46 -5.21 -10.54 6.22
N MET A 47 -5.78 -11.57 6.84
CA MET A 47 -6.47 -11.47 8.13
C MET A 47 -5.56 -11.01 9.28
N CYS A 48 -4.24 -11.25 9.23
CA CYS A 48 -3.31 -10.73 10.24
C CYS A 48 -3.32 -9.21 10.37
N ALA A 49 -3.76 -8.48 9.34
CA ALA A 49 -3.86 -7.02 9.37
C ALA A 49 -5.25 -6.52 9.81
N PHE A 50 -6.20 -7.41 9.97
CA PHE A 50 -7.47 -7.06 10.55
C PHE A 50 -7.24 -6.71 12.03
N ASP A 51 -7.11 -5.41 12.31
CA ASP A 51 -7.25 -4.90 13.68
C ASP A 51 -8.76 -4.69 13.89
N PRO A 52 -9.45 -5.62 14.54
CA PRO A 52 -10.74 -5.25 15.05
C PRO A 52 -10.39 -4.06 15.92
N GLN A 53 -10.97 -2.90 15.65
CA GLN A 53 -11.00 -1.79 16.62
C GLN A 53 -11.73 -2.33 17.86
N SER A 54 -11.28 -3.50 18.24
CA SER A 54 -11.88 -4.35 19.23
C SER A 54 -11.62 -3.70 20.55
N ARG A 55 -12.66 -3.10 21.03
CA ARG A 55 -12.83 -2.78 22.42
C ARG A 55 -12.89 -4.05 23.28
N TYR A 56 -12.12 -5.11 22.89
CA TYR A 56 -11.95 -6.29 23.73
C TYR A 56 -10.81 -6.07 24.69
N SER A 57 -11.09 -6.27 25.97
CA SER A 57 -10.05 -6.64 26.92
C SER A 57 -9.51 -8.04 26.55
N ILE A 58 -8.29 -8.34 26.97
CA ILE A 58 -7.67 -9.69 26.78
C ILE A 58 -8.62 -10.80 27.25
N LEU A 59 -9.36 -10.56 28.33
CA LEU A 59 -10.38 -11.47 28.86
C LEU A 59 -11.59 -11.64 27.93
N GLY A 60 -12.01 -10.57 27.23
CA GLY A 60 -13.11 -10.63 26.26
C GLY A 60 -12.74 -11.42 24.99
N GLY A 61 -11.46 -11.59 24.70
CA GLY A 61 -10.97 -12.43 23.59
C GLY A 61 -11.08 -13.93 23.86
N LEU A 62 -11.18 -14.36 25.11
CA LEU A 62 -11.29 -15.77 25.48
C LEU A 62 -12.72 -16.32 25.42
N VAL A 63 -13.74 -15.45 25.46
CA VAL A 63 -15.15 -15.87 25.45
C VAL A 63 -15.77 -15.63 24.06
N PRO A 64 -16.42 -16.62 23.46
CA PRO A 64 -17.10 -16.47 22.17
C PRO A 64 -18.40 -15.68 22.34
N THR A 65 -18.29 -14.34 22.37
CA THR A 65 -19.45 -13.47 22.44
C THR A 65 -20.10 -13.27 21.06
N PRO A 66 -21.41 -12.99 20.98
CA PRO A 66 -22.07 -12.66 19.70
C PRO A 66 -21.38 -11.50 18.95
N ARG A 67 -20.86 -10.53 19.69
CA ARG A 67 -20.12 -9.41 19.15
C ARG A 67 -18.79 -9.83 18.49
N ARG A 68 -18.05 -10.72 19.15
CA ARG A 68 -16.81 -11.28 18.58
C ARG A 68 -17.09 -12.04 17.27
N ARG A 69 -18.13 -12.87 17.23
CA ARG A 69 -18.52 -13.59 16.02
C ARG A 69 -18.91 -12.65 14.89
N ALA A 70 -19.60 -11.54 15.18
CA ALA A 70 -19.94 -10.53 14.18
C ALA A 70 -18.70 -9.82 13.63
N GLU A 71 -17.72 -9.53 14.48
CA GLU A 71 -16.46 -8.90 14.04
C GLU A 71 -15.56 -9.87 13.25
N GLU A 72 -15.46 -11.13 13.67
CA GLU A 72 -14.76 -12.17 12.91
C GLU A 72 -15.40 -12.34 11.52
N LYS A 73 -16.73 -12.40 11.46
CA LYS A 73 -17.46 -12.46 10.18
C LYS A 73 -17.17 -11.25 9.30
N ARG A 74 -17.20 -10.04 9.86
CA ARG A 74 -16.82 -8.82 9.15
C ARG A 74 -15.39 -8.88 8.62
N GLY A 75 -14.44 -9.37 9.42
CA GLY A 75 -13.05 -9.55 9.00
C GLY A 75 -12.92 -10.45 7.79
N HIS A 76 -13.58 -11.62 7.80
CA HIS A 76 -13.59 -12.53 6.66
C HIS A 76 -14.27 -11.94 5.42
N GLU A 77 -15.38 -11.20 5.59
CA GLU A 77 -16.06 -10.51 4.48
C GLU A 77 -15.14 -9.44 3.86
N LEU A 78 -14.46 -8.62 4.67
CA LEU A 78 -13.48 -7.64 4.20
C LEU A 78 -12.28 -8.31 3.52
N CYS A 79 -11.75 -9.36 4.11
CA CYS A 79 -10.64 -10.11 3.54
C CYS A 79 -10.98 -10.63 2.14
N ARG A 80 -12.13 -11.26 1.99
CA ARG A 80 -12.61 -11.74 0.69
C ARG A 80 -12.77 -10.61 -0.31
N LYS A 81 -13.43 -9.51 0.09
CA LYS A 81 -13.58 -8.31 -0.73
C LYS A 81 -12.24 -7.79 -1.27
N TYR A 82 -11.24 -7.65 -0.39
CA TYR A 82 -9.95 -7.13 -0.83
C TYR A 82 -9.16 -8.13 -1.67
N LEU A 83 -9.28 -9.43 -1.40
CA LEU A 83 -8.69 -10.46 -2.24
C LEU A 83 -9.36 -10.54 -3.62
N GLU A 84 -10.67 -10.31 -3.73
CA GLU A 84 -11.36 -10.14 -5.01
C GLU A 84 -10.83 -8.92 -5.78
N ILE A 85 -10.71 -7.77 -5.12
CA ILE A 85 -10.18 -6.53 -5.72
C ILE A 85 -8.77 -6.73 -6.27
N VAL A 86 -7.89 -7.43 -5.57
CA VAL A 86 -6.52 -7.68 -6.05
C VAL A 86 -6.41 -8.91 -6.95
N GLY A 87 -7.52 -9.60 -7.26
CA GLY A 87 -7.54 -10.78 -8.14
C GLY A 87 -6.91 -12.03 -7.53
N MET A 88 -7.05 -12.21 -6.21
CA MET A 88 -6.48 -13.32 -5.46
C MET A 88 -7.54 -14.19 -4.76
N ALA A 89 -8.82 -14.03 -5.09
CA ALA A 89 -9.91 -14.75 -4.43
C ALA A 89 -9.86 -16.28 -4.61
N ASP A 90 -9.35 -16.76 -5.74
CA ASP A 90 -9.24 -18.20 -6.02
C ASP A 90 -8.07 -18.87 -5.27
N PHE A 91 -7.20 -18.09 -4.63
CA PHE A 91 -5.97 -18.54 -3.98
C PHE A 91 -6.03 -18.48 -2.45
N LEU A 92 -7.21 -18.33 -1.85
CA LEU A 92 -7.42 -18.15 -0.40
C LEU A 92 -6.65 -19.16 0.47
N ASN A 93 -6.67 -20.42 0.06
CA ASN A 93 -6.07 -21.54 0.80
C ASN A 93 -4.62 -21.83 0.39
N GLU A 94 -4.11 -21.13 -0.64
CA GLU A 94 -2.73 -21.31 -1.08
C GLU A 94 -1.74 -20.67 -0.11
N ARG A 95 -0.50 -21.13 -0.14
CA ARG A 95 0.60 -20.52 0.62
C ARG A 95 1.37 -19.57 -0.28
N PRO A 96 1.80 -18.40 0.23
CA PRO A 96 2.55 -17.42 -0.58
C PRO A 96 3.77 -17.99 -1.30
N GLU A 97 4.46 -18.96 -0.70
CA GLU A 97 5.65 -19.59 -1.30
C GLU A 97 5.37 -20.37 -2.59
N ASN A 98 4.10 -20.73 -2.85
CA ASN A 98 3.67 -21.41 -4.08
C ASN A 98 3.26 -20.44 -5.18
N LEU A 99 3.28 -19.12 -4.91
CA LEU A 99 2.77 -18.08 -5.78
C LEU A 99 3.91 -17.27 -6.41
N SER A 100 3.68 -16.72 -7.61
CA SER A 100 4.62 -15.81 -8.25
C SER A 100 4.86 -14.56 -7.40
N TYR A 101 5.98 -13.87 -7.66
CA TYR A 101 6.34 -12.66 -6.92
C TYR A 101 5.28 -11.55 -7.10
N GLY A 102 4.73 -11.41 -8.30
CA GLY A 102 3.62 -10.50 -8.58
C GLY A 102 2.34 -10.82 -7.79
N MET A 103 1.99 -12.10 -7.66
CA MET A 103 0.86 -12.54 -6.84
C MET A 103 1.09 -12.26 -5.35
N GLN A 104 2.31 -12.49 -4.86
CA GLN A 104 2.67 -12.15 -3.48
C GLN A 104 2.56 -10.63 -3.22
N ARG A 105 2.94 -9.78 -4.19
CA ARG A 105 2.76 -8.33 -4.10
C ARG A 105 1.29 -7.93 -4.00
N ARG A 106 0.40 -8.58 -4.75
CA ARG A 106 -1.05 -8.37 -4.67
C ARG A 106 -1.61 -8.72 -3.28
N ILE A 107 -1.13 -9.82 -2.66
CA ILE A 107 -1.51 -10.20 -1.29
C ILE A 107 -1.04 -9.15 -0.27
N GLU A 108 0.17 -8.62 -0.44
CA GLU A 108 0.69 -7.55 0.44
C GLU A 108 -0.16 -6.28 0.36
N ILE A 109 -0.61 -5.90 -0.85
CA ILE A 109 -1.55 -4.79 -1.04
C ILE A 109 -2.89 -5.09 -0.37
N ALA A 110 -3.47 -6.29 -0.57
CA ALA A 110 -4.71 -6.69 0.09
C ALA A 110 -4.60 -6.61 1.62
N ARG A 111 -3.46 -7.06 2.17
CA ARG A 111 -3.17 -6.95 3.60
C ARG A 111 -3.12 -5.49 4.09
N ALA A 112 -2.53 -4.58 3.30
CA ALA A 112 -2.53 -3.17 3.65
C ALA A 112 -3.92 -2.53 3.57
N LEU A 113 -4.77 -2.98 2.65
CA LEU A 113 -6.17 -2.55 2.52
C LEU A 113 -7.05 -2.99 3.69
N MET A 114 -6.71 -4.11 4.37
CA MET A 114 -7.45 -4.56 5.56
C MET A 114 -7.47 -3.55 6.71
N CYS A 115 -6.50 -2.64 6.74
CA CYS A 115 -6.48 -1.52 7.70
C CYS A 115 -7.50 -0.43 7.35
N GLU A 116 -8.29 -0.58 6.28
CA GLU A 116 -9.24 0.42 5.75
C GLU A 116 -8.57 1.83 5.67
N PRO A 117 -7.44 1.96 4.95
CA PRO A 117 -6.62 3.16 5.00
C PRO A 117 -7.30 4.34 4.32
N LYS A 118 -7.02 5.57 4.80
CA LYS A 118 -7.32 6.84 4.12
C LYS A 118 -6.17 7.28 3.21
N VAL A 119 -4.97 6.81 3.53
CA VAL A 119 -3.75 7.01 2.72
C VAL A 119 -2.97 5.69 2.71
N LEU A 120 -2.62 5.22 1.52
CA LEU A 120 -1.78 4.05 1.30
C LEU A 120 -0.41 4.48 0.79
N LEU A 121 0.64 4.11 1.53
CA LEU A 121 2.03 4.31 1.12
C LEU A 121 2.51 3.06 0.40
N LEU A 122 2.91 3.21 -0.87
CA LEU A 122 3.49 2.17 -1.70
C LEU A 122 4.97 2.47 -1.92
N ASP A 123 5.84 1.60 -1.40
CA ASP A 123 7.28 1.78 -1.42
C ASP A 123 7.89 0.81 -2.43
N GLU A 124 8.28 1.32 -3.61
CA GLU A 124 8.79 0.57 -4.77
C GLU A 124 7.98 -0.72 -5.07
N PRO A 125 6.66 -0.62 -5.27
CA PRO A 125 5.81 -1.80 -5.43
C PRO A 125 6.12 -2.63 -6.70
N ALA A 126 6.76 -2.02 -7.71
CA ALA A 126 7.15 -2.69 -8.95
C ALA A 126 8.56 -3.31 -8.90
N ALA A 127 9.28 -3.22 -7.76
CA ALA A 127 10.60 -3.81 -7.64
C ALA A 127 10.53 -5.34 -7.81
N GLY A 128 11.39 -5.90 -8.68
CA GLY A 128 11.46 -7.34 -8.94
C GLY A 128 10.39 -7.90 -9.87
N LEU A 129 9.44 -7.10 -10.35
CA LEU A 129 8.41 -7.50 -11.29
C LEU A 129 8.92 -7.46 -12.74
N ASN A 130 8.43 -8.40 -13.56
CA ASN A 130 8.61 -8.35 -15.00
C ASN A 130 7.69 -7.31 -15.66
N PRO A 131 7.89 -6.92 -16.94
CA PRO A 131 7.09 -5.88 -17.59
C PRO A 131 5.58 -6.12 -17.57
N THR A 132 5.14 -7.37 -17.77
CA THR A 132 3.72 -7.73 -17.72
C THR A 132 3.13 -7.54 -16.33
N GLU A 133 3.82 -8.04 -15.31
CA GLU A 133 3.41 -7.87 -13.91
C GLU A 133 3.37 -6.38 -13.49
N VAL A 134 4.28 -5.54 -14.04
CA VAL A 134 4.25 -4.09 -13.81
C VAL A 134 2.99 -3.46 -14.40
N SER A 135 2.63 -3.81 -15.64
CA SER A 135 1.40 -3.33 -16.27
C SER A 135 0.16 -3.71 -15.45
N GLU A 136 0.07 -4.98 -15.05
CA GLU A 136 -1.03 -5.47 -14.22
C GLU A 136 -1.10 -4.79 -12.85
N LEU A 137 0.06 -4.53 -12.23
CA LEU A 137 0.13 -3.78 -10.97
C LEU A 137 -0.32 -2.33 -11.15
N THR A 138 0.08 -1.69 -12.25
CA THR A 138 -0.32 -0.33 -12.61
C THR A 138 -1.84 -0.21 -12.71
N GLU A 139 -2.48 -1.11 -13.47
CA GLU A 139 -3.93 -1.19 -13.60
C GLU A 139 -4.62 -1.45 -12.26
N LEU A 140 -4.04 -2.34 -11.43
CA LEU A 140 -4.54 -2.60 -10.09
C LEU A 140 -4.52 -1.34 -9.23
N ILE A 141 -3.39 -0.60 -9.17
CA ILE A 141 -3.26 0.63 -8.37
C ILE A 141 -4.29 1.68 -8.83
N GLN A 142 -4.44 1.88 -10.14
CA GLN A 142 -5.46 2.80 -10.68
C GLN A 142 -6.88 2.39 -10.27
N ARG A 143 -7.19 1.08 -10.34
CA ARG A 143 -8.50 0.55 -9.97
C ARG A 143 -8.80 0.76 -8.50
N ILE A 144 -7.89 0.37 -7.60
CA ILE A 144 -8.11 0.51 -6.16
C ILE A 144 -8.24 1.97 -5.73
N SER A 145 -7.49 2.89 -6.34
CA SER A 145 -7.59 4.32 -6.08
C SER A 145 -8.98 4.86 -6.42
N LYS A 146 -9.54 4.45 -7.58
CA LYS A 146 -10.85 4.89 -8.05
C LYS A 146 -12.01 4.24 -7.27
N GLU A 147 -11.94 2.92 -7.02
CA GLU A 147 -13.04 2.17 -6.41
C GLU A 147 -13.16 2.40 -4.90
N ILE A 148 -12.05 2.60 -4.21
CA ILE A 148 -12.05 2.73 -2.74
C ILE A 148 -11.99 4.20 -2.31
N GLY A 149 -11.39 5.09 -3.14
CA GLY A 149 -11.41 6.55 -2.92
C GLY A 149 -10.52 7.03 -1.77
N PHE A 150 -9.29 6.52 -1.69
CA PHE A 150 -8.28 6.98 -0.73
C PHE A 150 -7.04 7.55 -1.45
N GLY A 151 -6.24 8.35 -0.74
CA GLY A 151 -4.99 8.88 -1.29
C GLY A 151 -3.90 7.81 -1.37
N ILE A 152 -3.12 7.82 -2.45
CA ILE A 152 -1.93 6.96 -2.59
C ILE A 152 -0.70 7.84 -2.64
N LEU A 153 0.29 7.54 -1.80
CA LEU A 153 1.65 8.07 -1.94
C LEU A 153 2.55 6.94 -2.43
N LEU A 154 3.01 7.08 -3.67
CA LEU A 154 3.87 6.12 -4.34
C LEU A 154 5.31 6.61 -4.36
N ILE A 155 6.25 5.77 -3.95
CA ILE A 155 7.69 5.95 -4.19
C ILE A 155 8.09 4.95 -5.26
N GLU A 156 8.59 5.43 -6.38
CA GLU A 156 9.01 4.61 -7.52
C GLU A 156 10.09 5.32 -8.35
N HIS A 157 10.90 4.53 -9.01
CA HIS A 157 11.92 5.01 -9.94
C HIS A 157 11.61 4.64 -11.42
N ARG A 158 10.54 3.88 -11.66
CA ARG A 158 10.05 3.55 -13.01
C ARG A 158 9.16 4.68 -13.52
N LEU A 159 9.72 5.54 -14.36
CA LEU A 159 9.04 6.74 -14.86
C LEU A 159 7.71 6.42 -15.54
N GLU A 160 7.64 5.36 -16.37
CA GLU A 160 6.42 4.98 -17.08
C GLU A 160 5.26 4.71 -16.13
N LEU A 161 5.52 3.98 -15.04
CA LEU A 161 4.51 3.70 -14.03
C LEU A 161 4.09 5.01 -13.34
N VAL A 162 5.06 5.79 -12.84
CA VAL A 162 4.78 7.04 -12.13
C VAL A 162 3.97 8.00 -12.99
N MET A 163 4.36 8.20 -14.25
CA MET A 163 3.69 9.11 -15.19
C MET A 163 2.26 8.66 -15.52
N SER A 164 1.99 7.35 -15.50
CA SER A 164 0.68 6.79 -15.89
C SER A 164 -0.38 6.85 -14.79
N ILE A 165 0.01 6.95 -13.50
CA ILE A 165 -0.94 6.83 -12.38
C ILE A 165 -0.96 8.00 -11.42
N SER A 166 0.02 8.91 -11.50
CA SER A 166 0.13 10.00 -10.53
C SER A 166 -0.62 11.25 -11.01
N ASP A 167 -1.32 11.91 -10.10
CA ASP A 167 -1.91 13.23 -10.33
C ASP A 167 -0.84 14.31 -10.19
N ILE A 168 0.03 14.18 -9.17
CA ILE A 168 1.14 15.09 -8.88
C ILE A 168 2.41 14.26 -8.62
N ILE A 169 3.49 14.68 -9.19
CA ILE A 169 4.82 14.06 -9.05
C ILE A 169 5.75 15.02 -8.32
N HIS A 170 6.44 14.50 -7.33
CA HIS A 170 7.46 15.19 -6.57
C HIS A 170 8.81 14.53 -6.89
N VAL A 171 9.65 15.20 -7.69
CA VAL A 171 10.94 14.66 -8.12
C VAL A 171 12.03 15.08 -7.15
N GLN A 172 12.80 14.10 -6.71
CA GLN A 172 13.93 14.31 -5.81
C GLN A 172 15.23 13.80 -6.43
N ASN A 173 16.30 14.59 -6.26
CA ASN A 173 17.65 14.21 -6.64
C ASN A 173 18.58 14.46 -5.45
N PHE A 174 19.29 13.44 -4.96
CA PHE A 174 20.13 13.49 -3.76
C PHE A 174 19.46 14.18 -2.56
N GLY A 175 18.17 13.87 -2.31
CA GLY A 175 17.40 14.42 -1.18
C GLY A 175 16.93 15.88 -1.36
N LYS A 176 17.19 16.49 -2.50
CA LYS A 176 16.67 17.84 -2.87
C LYS A 176 15.51 17.70 -3.84
N THR A 177 14.45 18.44 -3.62
CA THR A 177 13.37 18.57 -4.57
C THR A 177 13.85 19.39 -5.78
N ILE A 178 13.73 18.80 -6.97
CA ILE A 178 14.09 19.46 -8.24
C ILE A 178 12.86 19.82 -9.06
N ALA A 179 11.72 19.13 -8.87
CA ALA A 179 10.46 19.49 -9.54
C ALA A 179 9.26 19.02 -8.71
N VAL A 180 8.15 19.75 -8.82
CA VAL A 180 6.82 19.33 -8.35
C VAL A 180 5.81 19.77 -9.39
N GLY A 181 4.96 18.86 -9.86
CA GLY A 181 3.94 19.19 -10.86
C GLY A 181 3.19 17.98 -11.36
N THR A 182 2.33 18.19 -12.34
CA THR A 182 1.66 17.14 -13.09
C THR A 182 2.66 16.30 -13.90
N PRO A 183 2.32 15.09 -14.34
CA PRO A 183 3.16 14.28 -15.22
C PRO A 183 3.66 15.07 -16.46
N ALA A 184 2.76 15.84 -17.09
CA ALA A 184 3.11 16.64 -18.27
C ALA A 184 4.15 17.75 -17.98
N GLU A 185 4.04 18.43 -16.83
CA GLU A 185 4.99 19.46 -16.41
C GLU A 185 6.34 18.86 -16.05
N VAL A 186 6.35 17.74 -15.32
CA VAL A 186 7.58 17.07 -14.88
C VAL A 186 8.34 16.48 -16.07
N GLN A 187 7.65 15.89 -17.05
CA GLN A 187 8.26 15.28 -18.22
C GLN A 187 9.06 16.27 -19.07
N HIS A 188 8.66 17.55 -19.07
CA HIS A 188 9.32 18.61 -19.85
C HIS A 188 10.27 19.49 -19.02
N ASN A 189 10.48 19.16 -17.76
CA ASN A 189 11.36 19.95 -16.89
C ASN A 189 12.84 19.65 -17.20
N PRO A 190 13.65 20.65 -17.57
CA PRO A 190 15.07 20.45 -17.94
C PRO A 190 15.90 19.81 -16.81
N GLU A 191 15.67 20.19 -15.54
CA GLU A 191 16.40 19.63 -14.40
C GLU A 191 16.08 18.14 -14.20
N VAL A 192 14.85 17.72 -14.48
CA VAL A 192 14.43 16.32 -14.42
C VAL A 192 15.06 15.53 -15.56
N ILE A 193 15.05 16.09 -16.78
CA ILE A 193 15.67 15.48 -17.96
C ILE A 193 17.17 15.26 -17.70
N GLU A 194 17.88 16.27 -17.22
CA GLU A 194 19.31 16.16 -16.90
C GLU A 194 19.60 15.13 -15.81
N ALA A 195 18.74 15.03 -14.78
CA ALA A 195 18.95 14.14 -13.64
C ALA A 195 18.67 12.66 -13.95
N TYR A 196 17.72 12.38 -14.84
CA TYR A 196 17.22 11.00 -15.08
C TYR A 196 17.51 10.44 -16.47
N LEU A 197 17.63 11.30 -17.49
CA LEU A 197 17.91 10.87 -18.86
C LEU A 197 19.37 11.14 -19.28
N GLY A 198 20.14 11.84 -18.45
CA GLY A 198 21.50 12.26 -18.77
C GLY A 198 21.54 13.49 -19.69
N LYS A 199 22.70 14.11 -19.79
CA LYS A 199 22.93 15.12 -20.83
C LYS A 199 23.03 14.39 -22.18
N GLU A 200 22.19 14.75 -23.14
CA GLU A 200 22.52 14.46 -24.54
C GLU A 200 23.86 15.16 -24.83
N GLU A 201 24.93 14.36 -24.97
CA GLU A 201 26.23 14.83 -25.47
C GLU A 201 26.15 15.08 -26.98
#